data_6028a20c8a254f3c1a09ab27e24e6e05
#
_entry.id   6028a20c8a254f3c1a09ab27e24e6e05
#
_cell.length_a   1.000
_cell.length_b   1.000
_cell.length_c   1.000
_cell.angle_alpha   90.00
_cell.angle_beta   90.00
_cell.angle_gamma   90.00
#
_symmetry.space_group_name_H-M   'P 1'
#
loop_
_entity.id
_entity.type
_entity.pdbx_description
1 polymer ?
#
loop_
_entity_poly.entity_id
_entity_poly.type
_entity_poly.pdbx_seq_one_letter_code
_entity_poly.pdbx_strand_id
1 'polypeptide(L)'
;GVTLKLKKPMYAVMIGCFSGGLYAGFVGLKAYAFMTPSIINIPMWIGGTSNSNLINAIITIIISAVVTFIATLVIGFDDPVEESNDINHNLMNNVKSPISGKILDLNSVNDEMFSKEVLGKGVALIPNDNKVYSPVEGIISATFETKHAIGITTDKNMEILIHIGIDTVKFGGKPFKQFVEKGQRVKQGDLLIEFDKELLKQGDADLTTMVVITNSNDYLEIIPTKEKRVKMNDDLLTVI
;
A
#
# COMPACT_ATOMS: atom_id res chain seq x y z
N GLY A 1 -3.52 14.79 1.98
CA GLY A 1 -2.54 15.38 1.15
C GLY A 1 -2.85 15.53 -0.34
N VAL A 2 -4.08 15.28 -0.82
CA VAL A 2 -4.47 15.32 -2.25
C VAL A 2 -4.55 16.75 -2.82
N THR A 3 -4.52 17.76 -2.00
CA THR A 3 -4.85 19.15 -2.37
C THR A 3 -3.72 19.96 -3.03
N LEU A 4 -2.51 19.47 -3.10
CA LEU A 4 -1.36 20.28 -3.53
C LEU A 4 -1.02 20.22 -5.04
N LYS A 5 -1.54 19.26 -5.79
CA LYS A 5 -1.22 19.06 -7.22
C LYS A 5 -2.13 19.84 -8.19
N LEU A 6 -3.24 20.42 -7.71
CA LEU A 6 -4.22 21.14 -8.53
C LEU A 6 -4.08 22.68 -8.44
N LYS A 7 -2.86 23.21 -8.32
CA LYS A 7 -2.65 24.67 -8.14
C LYS A 7 -3.18 25.49 -9.32
N LYS A 8 -2.89 25.10 -10.56
CA LYS A 8 -3.30 25.85 -11.77
C LYS A 8 -4.83 25.91 -11.94
N PRO A 9 -5.58 24.79 -11.92
CA PRO A 9 -7.04 24.82 -11.95
C PRO A 9 -7.65 25.61 -10.79
N MET A 10 -7.06 25.53 -9.60
CA MET A 10 -7.53 26.29 -8.45
C MET A 10 -7.44 27.81 -8.67
N TYR A 11 -6.34 28.32 -9.26
CA TYR A 11 -6.21 29.72 -9.58
C TYR A 11 -7.24 30.16 -10.65
N ALA A 12 -7.50 29.35 -11.67
CA ALA A 12 -8.51 29.65 -12.68
C ALA A 12 -9.92 29.77 -12.05
N VAL A 13 -10.28 28.85 -11.15
CA VAL A 13 -11.55 28.90 -10.40
C VAL A 13 -11.63 30.17 -9.52
N MET A 14 -10.56 30.52 -8.82
CA MET A 14 -10.51 31.72 -8.00
C MET A 14 -10.74 32.99 -8.82
N ILE A 15 -10.13 33.10 -10.02
CA ILE A 15 -10.31 34.23 -10.94
C ILE A 15 -11.77 34.30 -11.41
N GLY A 16 -12.37 33.17 -11.78
CA GLY A 16 -13.77 33.10 -12.20
C GLY A 16 -14.73 33.49 -11.07
N CYS A 17 -14.53 32.99 -9.84
CA CYS A 17 -15.34 33.36 -8.69
C CYS A 17 -15.23 34.85 -8.35
N PHE A 18 -14.02 35.40 -8.44
CA PHE A 18 -13.81 36.82 -8.18
C PHE A 18 -14.53 37.70 -9.21
N SER A 19 -14.47 37.37 -10.50
CA SER A 19 -15.15 38.12 -11.56
C SER A 19 -16.67 38.08 -11.44
N GLY A 20 -17.26 36.93 -11.11
CA GLY A 20 -18.67 36.80 -10.82
C GLY A 20 -19.09 37.60 -9.56
N GLY A 21 -18.26 37.56 -8.50
CA GLY A 21 -18.47 38.33 -7.29
C GLY A 21 -18.46 39.84 -7.53
N LEU A 22 -17.56 40.35 -8.38
CA LEU A 22 -17.52 41.75 -8.78
C LEU A 22 -18.81 42.18 -9.50
N TYR A 23 -19.28 41.37 -10.45
CA TYR A 23 -20.54 41.67 -11.15
C TYR A 23 -21.72 41.63 -10.17
N ALA A 24 -21.82 40.61 -9.31
CA ALA A 24 -22.88 40.52 -8.32
C ALA A 24 -22.92 41.71 -7.37
N GLY A 25 -21.74 42.20 -6.93
CA GLY A 25 -21.62 43.42 -6.13
C GLY A 25 -22.06 44.69 -6.86
N PHE A 26 -21.66 44.80 -8.16
CA PHE A 26 -22.02 45.95 -9.00
C PHE A 26 -23.53 46.06 -9.22
N VAL A 27 -24.22 44.96 -9.48
CA VAL A 27 -25.67 44.96 -9.70
C VAL A 27 -26.48 44.91 -8.40
N GLY A 28 -25.82 44.85 -7.25
CA GLY A 28 -26.49 44.81 -5.94
C GLY A 28 -27.32 43.54 -5.75
N LEU A 29 -26.82 42.39 -6.17
CA LEU A 29 -27.52 41.11 -6.11
C LEU A 29 -27.91 40.78 -4.67
N LYS A 30 -29.20 40.47 -4.44
CA LYS A 30 -29.73 40.14 -3.10
C LYS A 30 -30.19 38.71 -3.04
N ALA A 31 -29.70 37.96 -2.06
CA ALA A 31 -30.24 36.64 -1.72
C ALA A 31 -31.34 36.77 -0.69
N TYR A 32 -32.48 36.13 -0.92
CA TYR A 32 -33.64 36.20 -0.02
C TYR A 32 -33.69 35.01 0.96
N ALA A 33 -32.77 34.07 0.87
CA ALA A 33 -32.61 32.97 1.81
C ALA A 33 -31.12 32.73 2.10
N PHE A 34 -30.83 32.31 3.33
CA PHE A 34 -29.46 31.97 3.73
C PHE A 34 -29.18 30.49 3.37
N MET A 35 -28.49 30.27 2.27
CA MET A 35 -28.05 28.94 1.82
C MET A 35 -26.69 29.04 1.12
N THR A 36 -25.97 27.92 1.07
CA THR A 36 -24.72 27.85 0.31
C THR A 36 -25.00 28.00 -1.18
N PRO A 37 -24.24 28.82 -1.93
CA PRO A 37 -24.45 29.01 -3.37
C PRO A 37 -24.27 27.69 -4.12
N SER A 38 -25.33 27.22 -4.78
CA SER A 38 -25.31 26.05 -5.67
C SER A 38 -26.42 26.17 -6.71
N ILE A 39 -26.33 25.39 -7.79
CA ILE A 39 -27.38 25.35 -8.82
C ILE A 39 -28.75 24.93 -8.24
N ILE A 40 -28.75 24.08 -7.23
CA ILE A 40 -29.98 23.60 -6.54
C ILE A 40 -30.67 24.74 -5.79
N ASN A 41 -29.94 25.79 -5.43
CA ASN A 41 -30.43 26.91 -4.65
C ASN A 41 -30.88 28.12 -5.51
N ILE A 42 -31.09 27.93 -6.81
CA ILE A 42 -31.64 28.98 -7.71
C ILE A 42 -32.90 29.64 -7.15
N PRO A 43 -33.86 28.94 -6.48
CA PRO A 43 -35.04 29.55 -5.90
C PRO A 43 -34.74 30.64 -4.87
N MET A 44 -33.58 30.66 -4.21
CA MET A 44 -33.22 31.71 -3.23
C MET A 44 -33.06 33.11 -3.84
N TRP A 45 -32.90 33.19 -5.16
CA TRP A 45 -32.75 34.44 -5.91
C TRP A 45 -34.10 34.97 -6.43
N ILE A 46 -35.19 34.20 -6.24
CA ILE A 46 -36.54 34.58 -6.62
C ILE A 46 -37.19 35.31 -5.44
N GLY A 47 -37.45 36.59 -5.61
CA GLY A 47 -38.13 37.40 -4.58
C GLY A 47 -38.27 38.86 -5.01
N GLY A 48 -39.24 39.57 -4.40
CA GLY A 48 -39.57 40.96 -4.73
C GLY A 48 -40.47 41.06 -5.95
N THR A 49 -40.69 42.31 -6.43
CA THR A 49 -41.62 42.64 -7.53
C THR A 49 -41.02 42.52 -8.91
N SER A 50 -39.77 42.11 -9.03
CA SER A 50 -39.05 42.01 -10.33
C SER A 50 -38.17 40.75 -10.40
N ASN A 51 -38.15 40.13 -11.58
CA ASN A 51 -37.27 38.98 -11.88
C ASN A 51 -35.81 39.39 -12.13
N SER A 52 -35.44 40.68 -11.97
CA SER A 52 -34.09 41.16 -12.25
C SER A 52 -33.01 40.48 -11.37
N ASN A 53 -33.33 40.12 -10.13
CA ASN A 53 -32.40 39.41 -9.24
C ASN A 53 -32.06 38.02 -9.76
N LEU A 54 -33.07 37.26 -10.22
CA LEU A 54 -32.87 35.94 -10.82
C LEU A 54 -32.03 36.02 -12.09
N ILE A 55 -32.36 37.00 -12.96
CA ILE A 55 -31.61 37.21 -14.20
C ILE A 55 -30.14 37.56 -13.91
N ASN A 56 -29.90 38.50 -12.95
CA ASN A 56 -28.57 38.88 -12.55
C ASN A 56 -27.78 37.72 -11.89
N ALA A 57 -28.45 36.85 -11.12
CA ALA A 57 -27.83 35.65 -10.59
C ALA A 57 -27.38 34.67 -11.68
N ILE A 58 -28.22 34.46 -12.68
CA ILE A 58 -27.86 33.61 -13.86
C ILE A 58 -26.67 34.21 -14.62
N ILE A 59 -26.69 35.56 -14.88
CA ILE A 59 -25.58 36.24 -15.53
C ILE A 59 -24.28 36.11 -14.71
N THR A 60 -24.35 36.23 -13.39
CA THR A 60 -23.21 36.03 -12.49
C THR A 60 -22.57 34.66 -12.66
N ILE A 61 -23.39 33.61 -12.72
CA ILE A 61 -22.93 32.22 -12.93
C ILE A 61 -22.27 32.07 -14.30
N ILE A 62 -22.89 32.63 -15.33
CA ILE A 62 -22.33 32.58 -16.70
C ILE A 62 -20.99 33.30 -16.77
N ILE A 63 -20.87 34.50 -16.21
CA ILE A 63 -19.60 35.26 -16.16
C ILE A 63 -18.54 34.44 -15.44
N SER A 64 -18.84 33.90 -14.24
CA SER A 64 -17.89 33.06 -13.50
C SER A 64 -17.42 31.86 -14.33
N ALA A 65 -18.35 31.14 -14.97
CA ALA A 65 -18.03 29.96 -15.77
C ALA A 65 -17.16 30.30 -16.99
N VAL A 66 -17.51 31.35 -17.74
CA VAL A 66 -16.76 31.78 -18.92
C VAL A 66 -15.36 32.27 -18.56
N VAL A 67 -15.25 33.08 -17.50
CA VAL A 67 -13.93 33.58 -17.06
C VAL A 67 -13.08 32.44 -16.51
N THR A 68 -13.66 31.49 -15.75
CA THR A 68 -12.94 30.29 -15.29
C THR A 68 -12.44 29.48 -16.48
N PHE A 69 -13.28 29.25 -17.49
CA PHE A 69 -12.92 28.51 -18.69
C PHE A 69 -11.76 29.19 -19.44
N ILE A 70 -11.85 30.50 -19.72
CA ILE A 70 -10.79 31.27 -20.39
C ILE A 70 -9.51 31.24 -19.51
N ALA A 71 -9.62 31.44 -18.21
CA ALA A 71 -8.47 31.41 -17.31
C ALA A 71 -7.79 30.03 -17.33
N THR A 72 -8.57 28.94 -17.39
CA THR A 72 -8.04 27.59 -17.51
C THR A 72 -7.27 27.39 -18.81
N LEU A 73 -7.79 27.91 -19.93
CA LEU A 73 -7.09 27.85 -21.22
C LEU A 73 -5.78 28.63 -21.22
N VAL A 74 -5.75 29.82 -20.59
CA VAL A 74 -4.57 30.69 -20.54
C VAL A 74 -3.51 30.20 -19.58
N ILE A 75 -3.93 29.78 -18.36
CA ILE A 75 -3.03 29.28 -17.32
C ILE A 75 -2.48 27.89 -17.69
N GLY A 76 -3.19 27.18 -18.55
CA GLY A 76 -2.91 25.80 -18.94
C GLY A 76 -3.41 24.82 -17.89
N PHE A 77 -3.82 23.67 -18.37
CA PHE A 77 -4.13 22.50 -17.56
C PHE A 77 -2.95 21.55 -17.75
N ASP A 78 -2.15 21.39 -16.71
CA ASP A 78 -1.26 20.24 -16.69
C ASP A 78 -2.17 19.06 -16.40
N ASP A 79 -2.41 18.20 -17.38
CA ASP A 79 -3.02 16.91 -17.11
C ASP A 79 -2.28 16.33 -15.92
N PRO A 80 -3.00 15.82 -14.90
CA PRO A 80 -2.33 15.04 -13.88
C PRO A 80 -1.60 13.96 -14.65
N VAL A 81 -0.28 14.10 -14.78
CA VAL A 81 0.57 13.02 -15.26
C VAL A 81 0.10 11.86 -14.42
N GLU A 82 -0.49 10.85 -15.05
CA GLU A 82 -0.72 9.59 -14.39
C GLU A 82 0.65 9.15 -13.89
N GLU A 83 0.99 9.50 -12.66
CA GLU A 83 2.05 8.88 -11.87
C GLU A 83 1.63 7.43 -11.56
N SER A 84 0.94 6.81 -12.53
CA SER A 84 0.45 5.44 -12.39
C SER A 84 1.59 4.43 -12.31
N ASN A 85 2.80 4.81 -12.77
CA ASN A 85 3.96 3.93 -12.66
C ASN A 85 4.85 4.24 -11.44
N ASP A 86 4.99 5.51 -11.00
CA ASP A 86 5.88 5.84 -9.89
C ASP A 86 5.19 5.71 -8.51
N ILE A 87 3.88 5.97 -8.41
CA ILE A 87 3.13 5.77 -7.17
C ILE A 87 2.99 4.28 -6.88
N ASN A 88 2.75 3.45 -7.88
CA ASN A 88 2.70 2.01 -7.72
C ASN A 88 4.07 1.42 -7.33
N HIS A 89 5.18 1.93 -7.89
CA HIS A 89 6.50 1.41 -7.54
C HIS A 89 6.94 1.81 -6.12
N ASN A 90 6.52 2.98 -5.61
CA ASN A 90 6.82 3.42 -4.24
C ASN A 90 5.89 2.81 -3.17
N LEU A 91 4.72 2.30 -3.56
CA LEU A 91 3.79 1.61 -2.66
C LEU A 91 3.98 0.09 -2.68
N MET A 92 4.57 -0.47 -3.72
CA MET A 92 4.85 -1.89 -3.82
C MET A 92 6.16 -2.23 -3.10
N ASN A 93 6.08 -3.13 -2.14
CA ASN A 93 7.24 -3.71 -1.51
C ASN A 93 7.37 -5.16 -2.00
N ASN A 94 8.45 -5.47 -2.70
CA ASN A 94 8.71 -6.83 -3.16
C ASN A 94 9.48 -7.60 -2.09
N VAL A 95 8.94 -8.74 -1.71
CA VAL A 95 9.60 -9.72 -0.84
C VAL A 95 10.13 -10.83 -1.73
N LYS A 96 11.43 -11.04 -1.66
CA LYS A 96 12.10 -12.09 -2.46
C LYS A 96 12.00 -13.45 -1.78
N SER A 97 12.21 -14.50 -2.55
CA SER A 97 12.24 -15.84 -1.96
C SER A 97 13.49 -16.05 -1.12
N PRO A 98 13.33 -16.41 0.16
CA PRO A 98 14.46 -16.65 1.05
C PRO A 98 15.17 -17.98 0.76
N ILE A 99 14.52 -18.88 0.03
CA ILE A 99 15.03 -20.22 -0.28
C ILE A 99 14.44 -20.72 -1.59
N SER A 100 15.18 -21.54 -2.33
CA SER A 100 14.65 -22.19 -3.53
C SER A 100 13.69 -23.32 -3.16
N GLY A 101 12.53 -23.38 -3.83
CA GLY A 101 11.53 -24.40 -3.52
C GLY A 101 10.30 -24.39 -4.41
N LYS A 102 9.37 -25.31 -4.10
CA LYS A 102 8.03 -25.35 -4.67
C LYS A 102 7.10 -24.53 -3.79
N ILE A 103 6.32 -23.64 -4.40
CA ILE A 103 5.34 -22.81 -3.70
C ILE A 103 4.09 -23.63 -3.40
N LEU A 104 3.55 -23.40 -2.21
CA LEU A 104 2.26 -23.87 -1.74
C LEU A 104 1.44 -22.71 -1.20
N ASP A 105 0.13 -22.81 -1.36
CA ASP A 105 -0.79 -21.88 -0.68
C ASP A 105 -0.70 -22.09 0.84
N LEU A 106 -0.71 -21.01 1.58
CA LEU A 106 -0.59 -21.05 3.05
C LEU A 106 -1.71 -21.88 3.69
N ASN A 107 -2.93 -21.83 3.13
CA ASN A 107 -4.09 -22.59 3.58
C ASN A 107 -3.95 -24.11 3.44
N SER A 108 -2.98 -24.59 2.63
CA SER A 108 -2.69 -26.02 2.46
C SER A 108 -1.70 -26.57 3.48
N VAL A 109 -1.13 -25.72 4.34
CA VAL A 109 -0.15 -26.11 5.35
C VAL A 109 -0.86 -26.82 6.52
N ASN A 110 -0.26 -27.91 7.02
CA ASN A 110 -0.79 -28.68 8.14
C ASN A 110 -0.44 -28.05 9.49
N ASP A 111 -0.75 -26.77 9.65
CA ASP A 111 -0.60 -25.99 10.87
C ASP A 111 -1.69 -24.91 10.90
N GLU A 112 -2.53 -24.89 11.95
CA GLU A 112 -3.68 -23.99 12.04
C GLU A 112 -3.29 -22.52 12.15
N MET A 113 -2.14 -22.19 12.73
CA MET A 113 -1.69 -20.81 12.88
C MET A 113 -1.34 -20.18 11.52
N PHE A 114 -0.80 -21.00 10.61
CA PHE A 114 -0.46 -20.58 9.25
C PHE A 114 -1.63 -20.75 8.30
N SER A 115 -2.28 -21.90 8.26
CA SER A 115 -3.36 -22.18 7.32
C SER A 115 -4.60 -21.31 7.50
N LYS A 116 -4.84 -20.80 8.72
CA LYS A 116 -5.90 -19.82 9.03
C LYS A 116 -5.40 -18.37 9.00
N GLU A 117 -4.17 -18.13 8.56
CA GLU A 117 -3.54 -16.80 8.48
C GLU A 117 -3.51 -16.02 9.81
N VAL A 118 -3.51 -16.73 10.95
CA VAL A 118 -3.48 -16.10 12.29
C VAL A 118 -2.16 -15.34 12.50
N LEU A 119 -1.05 -15.83 11.94
CA LEU A 119 0.27 -15.21 12.01
C LEU A 119 0.53 -14.22 10.87
N GLY A 120 -0.47 -13.97 10.02
CA GLY A 120 -0.37 -13.09 8.87
C GLY A 120 -0.50 -13.82 7.53
N LYS A 121 -0.58 -13.04 6.46
CA LYS A 121 -0.72 -13.55 5.08
C LYS A 121 0.63 -13.79 4.44
N GLY A 122 0.70 -14.76 3.53
CA GLY A 122 1.94 -15.08 2.84
C GLY A 122 1.85 -16.35 2.03
N VAL A 123 2.98 -17.08 1.95
CA VAL A 123 3.09 -18.36 1.23
C VAL A 123 3.90 -19.38 2.02
N ALA A 124 3.78 -20.62 1.61
CA ALA A 124 4.63 -21.71 2.06
C ALA A 124 5.53 -22.21 0.92
N LEU A 125 6.69 -22.76 1.26
CA LEU A 125 7.69 -23.29 0.34
C LEU A 125 8.09 -24.68 0.78
N ILE A 126 8.06 -25.65 -0.13
CA ILE A 126 8.77 -26.94 0.08
C ILE A 126 10.21 -26.73 -0.38
N PRO A 127 11.19 -26.64 0.54
CA PRO A 127 12.54 -26.22 0.19
C PRO A 127 13.32 -27.30 -0.55
N ASN A 128 14.04 -26.88 -1.58
CA ASN A 128 15.01 -27.73 -2.29
C ASN A 128 16.42 -27.60 -1.68
N ASP A 129 16.68 -26.50 -0.98
CA ASP A 129 17.95 -26.14 -0.35
C ASP A 129 17.85 -26.19 1.18
N ASN A 130 18.92 -25.93 1.88
CA ASN A 130 19.02 -25.93 3.33
C ASN A 130 19.53 -24.59 3.90
N LYS A 131 19.66 -23.55 3.08
CA LYS A 131 20.10 -22.22 3.46
C LYS A 131 18.99 -21.21 3.22
N VAL A 132 18.71 -20.42 4.25
CA VAL A 132 17.69 -19.38 4.24
C VAL A 132 18.37 -18.02 4.25
N TYR A 133 17.99 -17.19 3.29
CA TYR A 133 18.56 -15.87 3.06
C TYR A 133 17.54 -14.76 3.34
N SER A 134 18.00 -13.55 3.59
CA SER A 134 17.10 -12.42 3.81
C SER A 134 16.33 -12.07 2.53
N PRO A 135 14.99 -12.05 2.59
CA PRO A 135 14.14 -11.71 1.44
C PRO A 135 14.09 -10.20 1.17
N VAL A 136 14.54 -9.38 2.11
CA VAL A 136 14.48 -7.92 2.09
C VAL A 136 15.69 -7.31 2.80
N GLU A 137 15.88 -6.01 2.65
CA GLU A 137 16.72 -5.24 3.55
C GLU A 137 15.92 -4.83 4.80
N GLY A 138 16.53 -4.95 6.00
CA GLY A 138 15.86 -4.60 7.24
C GLY A 138 16.69 -4.90 8.48
N ILE A 139 16.00 -4.94 9.62
CA ILE A 139 16.59 -5.26 10.92
C ILE A 139 15.98 -6.57 11.42
N ILE A 140 16.81 -7.46 11.96
CA ILE A 140 16.35 -8.69 12.62
C ILE A 140 15.56 -8.28 13.87
N SER A 141 14.26 -8.38 13.80
CA SER A 141 13.34 -7.96 14.90
C SER A 141 13.10 -9.07 15.91
N ALA A 142 13.14 -10.34 15.46
CA ALA A 142 12.93 -11.49 16.33
C ALA A 142 13.88 -12.65 15.99
N THR A 143 14.38 -13.31 17.01
CA THR A 143 15.08 -14.59 16.95
C THR A 143 14.53 -15.51 18.04
N PHE A 144 14.61 -16.81 17.84
CA PHE A 144 14.09 -17.81 18.75
C PHE A 144 15.23 -18.71 19.24
N GLU A 145 15.19 -19.15 20.49
CA GLU A 145 16.23 -20.03 21.07
C GLU A 145 16.44 -21.30 20.24
N THR A 146 15.36 -21.82 19.68
CA THR A 146 15.37 -23.01 18.81
C THR A 146 15.74 -22.72 17.36
N LYS A 147 16.02 -21.45 17.00
CA LYS A 147 16.57 -20.99 15.70
C LYS A 147 15.79 -21.43 14.45
N HIS A 148 14.58 -21.96 14.64
CA HIS A 148 13.72 -22.46 13.55
C HIS A 148 12.96 -21.33 12.84
N ALA A 149 12.95 -20.15 13.42
CA ALA A 149 12.23 -19.00 12.87
C ALA A 149 13.01 -17.70 13.09
N ILE A 150 12.75 -16.72 12.24
CA ILE A 150 13.38 -15.41 12.27
C ILE A 150 12.40 -14.34 11.79
N GLY A 151 12.35 -13.21 12.51
CA GLY A 151 11.59 -12.02 12.14
C GLY A 151 12.48 -10.92 11.60
N ILE A 152 12.03 -10.23 10.56
CA ILE A 152 12.71 -9.08 9.95
C ILE A 152 11.73 -7.94 9.83
N THR A 153 12.14 -6.74 10.24
CA THR A 153 11.36 -5.52 10.04
C THR A 153 12.11 -4.59 9.08
N THR A 154 11.45 -4.20 8.00
CA THR A 154 12.00 -3.25 7.02
C THR A 154 11.92 -1.81 7.52
N ASP A 155 12.67 -0.90 6.89
CA ASP A 155 12.61 0.54 7.20
C ASP A 155 11.20 1.16 6.92
N LYS A 156 10.35 0.46 6.16
CA LYS A 156 8.95 0.82 5.92
C LYS A 156 7.97 0.14 6.88
N ASN A 157 8.48 -0.42 7.98
CA ASN A 157 7.70 -1.13 9.01
C ASN A 157 6.98 -2.40 8.50
N MET A 158 7.42 -3.01 7.40
CA MET A 158 6.90 -4.33 7.01
C MET A 158 7.56 -5.39 7.87
N GLU A 159 6.74 -6.22 8.51
CA GLU A 159 7.20 -7.28 9.41
C GLU A 159 7.07 -8.64 8.73
N ILE A 160 8.19 -9.32 8.55
CA ILE A 160 8.28 -10.61 7.86
C ILE A 160 8.72 -11.66 8.87
N LEU A 161 7.97 -12.76 8.92
CA LEU A 161 8.35 -13.96 9.65
C LEU A 161 8.69 -15.06 8.64
N ILE A 162 9.87 -15.66 8.80
CA ILE A 162 10.28 -16.88 8.12
C ILE A 162 10.31 -17.99 9.16
N HIS A 163 9.52 -19.04 8.96
CA HIS A 163 9.42 -20.17 9.88
C HIS A 163 9.77 -21.46 9.13
N ILE A 164 10.80 -22.16 9.56
CA ILE A 164 11.40 -23.30 8.87
C ILE A 164 10.86 -24.61 9.46
N GLY A 165 10.07 -25.29 8.66
CA GLY A 165 9.42 -26.56 9.01
C GLY A 165 8.27 -26.42 10.00
N ILE A 166 7.45 -27.45 10.08
CA ILE A 166 6.34 -27.56 11.03
C ILE A 166 6.82 -28.37 12.24
N ASP A 167 6.45 -27.92 13.46
CA ASP A 167 6.83 -28.55 14.75
C ASP A 167 8.34 -28.72 14.96
N THR A 168 9.17 -27.98 14.27
CA THR A 168 10.64 -28.09 14.36
C THR A 168 11.22 -27.56 15.65
N VAL A 169 10.43 -26.84 16.44
CA VAL A 169 10.76 -26.42 17.82
C VAL A 169 11.14 -27.59 18.72
N LYS A 170 10.55 -28.78 18.51
CA LYS A 170 10.82 -30.03 19.26
C LYS A 170 12.28 -30.51 19.19
N PHE A 171 13.04 -30.06 18.19
CA PHE A 171 14.46 -30.43 18.04
C PHE A 171 15.41 -29.59 18.92
N GLY A 172 14.89 -28.60 19.67
CA GLY A 172 15.67 -27.77 20.60
C GLY A 172 16.80 -26.98 19.92
N GLY A 173 16.63 -26.64 18.66
CA GLY A 173 17.60 -25.84 17.89
C GLY A 173 18.78 -26.63 17.30
N LYS A 174 18.94 -27.93 17.61
CA LYS A 174 20.06 -28.74 17.13
C LYS A 174 20.27 -28.75 15.62
N PRO A 175 19.19 -28.81 14.78
CA PRO A 175 19.34 -28.82 13.32
C PRO A 175 19.66 -27.45 12.74
N PHE A 176 19.64 -26.36 13.53
CA PHE A 176 19.68 -25.00 13.01
C PHE A 176 20.97 -24.26 13.40
N LYS A 177 21.59 -23.65 12.41
CA LYS A 177 22.71 -22.73 12.62
C LYS A 177 22.30 -21.34 12.16
N GLN A 178 22.15 -20.41 13.11
CA GLN A 178 21.82 -19.02 12.85
C GLN A 178 23.08 -18.20 12.72
N PHE A 179 23.12 -17.28 11.74
CA PHE A 179 24.29 -16.45 11.40
C PHE A 179 24.10 -14.98 11.76
N VAL A 180 22.93 -14.60 12.22
CA VAL A 180 22.56 -13.21 12.53
C VAL A 180 21.95 -13.13 13.92
N GLU A 181 21.96 -11.94 14.53
CA GLU A 181 21.46 -11.68 15.86
C GLU A 181 20.33 -10.64 15.83
N LYS A 182 19.46 -10.66 16.85
CA LYS A 182 18.42 -9.66 17.04
C LYS A 182 19.04 -8.25 17.10
N GLY A 183 18.46 -7.30 16.36
CA GLY A 183 18.94 -5.93 16.21
C GLY A 183 19.97 -5.73 15.10
N GLN A 184 20.49 -6.80 14.50
CA GLN A 184 21.40 -6.72 13.37
C GLN A 184 20.69 -6.25 12.11
N ARG A 185 21.31 -5.32 11.36
CA ARG A 185 20.86 -4.95 10.02
C ARG A 185 21.34 -5.99 9.01
N VAL A 186 20.45 -6.40 8.12
CA VAL A 186 20.72 -7.33 7.03
C VAL A 186 20.32 -6.71 5.70
N LYS A 187 21.00 -7.12 4.64
CA LYS A 187 20.63 -6.82 3.26
C LYS A 187 19.91 -8.01 2.65
N GLN A 188 19.12 -7.75 1.61
CA GLN A 188 18.55 -8.81 0.79
C GLN A 188 19.67 -9.75 0.28
N GLY A 189 19.48 -11.05 0.48
CA GLY A 189 20.44 -12.08 0.09
C GLY A 189 21.50 -12.43 1.16
N ASP A 190 21.50 -11.78 2.32
CA ASP A 190 22.38 -12.18 3.43
C ASP A 190 21.92 -13.53 4.00
N LEU A 191 22.88 -14.41 4.34
CA LEU A 191 22.59 -15.71 4.93
C LEU A 191 22.10 -15.55 6.37
N LEU A 192 20.92 -16.06 6.67
CA LEU A 192 20.29 -15.96 7.98
C LEU A 192 20.40 -17.25 8.79
N ILE A 193 19.98 -18.37 8.20
CA ILE A 193 19.91 -19.67 8.88
C ILE A 193 20.34 -20.76 7.88
N GLU A 194 21.07 -21.74 8.37
CA GLU A 194 21.33 -23.01 7.71
C GLU A 194 20.76 -24.14 8.56
N PHE A 195 20.10 -25.11 7.94
CA PHE A 195 19.48 -26.22 8.67
C PHE A 195 19.89 -27.57 8.13
N ASP A 196 19.96 -28.55 9.04
CA ASP A 196 20.30 -29.93 8.71
C ASP A 196 19.03 -30.68 8.27
N LYS A 197 18.86 -30.84 6.94
CA LYS A 197 17.71 -31.53 6.35
C LYS A 197 17.63 -32.99 6.73
N GLU A 198 18.77 -33.64 6.86
CA GLU A 198 18.81 -35.08 7.17
C GLU A 198 18.42 -35.34 8.63
N LEU A 199 18.88 -34.52 9.55
CA LEU A 199 18.50 -34.59 10.97
C LEU A 199 17.01 -34.30 11.15
N LEU A 200 16.46 -33.32 10.43
CA LEU A 200 15.01 -33.01 10.44
C LEU A 200 14.17 -34.13 9.88
N LYS A 201 14.59 -34.74 8.74
CA LYS A 201 13.90 -35.88 8.14
C LYS A 201 13.92 -37.14 9.02
N GLN A 202 15.03 -37.42 9.71
CA GLN A 202 15.12 -38.54 10.64
C GLN A 202 14.12 -38.44 11.79
N GLY A 203 13.70 -37.22 12.14
CA GLY A 203 12.67 -36.95 13.14
C GLY A 203 11.27 -36.71 12.56
N ASP A 204 11.00 -37.12 11.33
CA ASP A 204 9.71 -36.95 10.63
C ASP A 204 9.21 -35.49 10.62
N ALA A 205 10.12 -34.54 10.49
CA ALA A 205 9.74 -33.13 10.38
C ALA A 205 9.27 -32.78 8.97
N ASP A 206 8.15 -32.10 8.87
CA ASP A 206 7.76 -31.42 7.64
C ASP A 206 8.63 -30.16 7.46
N LEU A 207 9.37 -30.10 6.35
CA LEU A 207 10.29 -28.99 6.06
C LEU A 207 9.60 -27.79 5.43
N THR A 208 8.29 -27.83 5.23
CA THR A 208 7.53 -26.70 4.69
C THR A 208 7.88 -25.42 5.42
N THR A 209 8.41 -24.46 4.70
CA THR A 209 8.89 -23.18 5.25
C THR A 209 7.90 -22.08 4.91
N MET A 210 7.37 -21.43 5.91
CA MET A 210 6.39 -20.35 5.76
C MET A 210 7.10 -18.99 5.72
N VAL A 211 6.63 -18.13 4.81
CA VAL A 211 7.05 -16.71 4.69
C VAL A 211 5.80 -15.87 4.77
N VAL A 212 5.61 -15.18 5.87
CA VAL A 212 4.38 -14.42 6.15
C VAL A 212 4.70 -12.97 6.53
N ILE A 213 3.78 -12.07 6.19
CA ILE A 213 3.77 -10.68 6.63
C ILE A 213 2.91 -10.60 7.88
N THR A 214 3.53 -10.46 9.05
CA THR A 214 2.81 -10.55 10.34
C THR A 214 1.89 -9.38 10.59
N ASN A 215 2.24 -8.19 10.09
CA ASN A 215 1.38 -7.01 10.12
C ASN A 215 0.57 -6.85 8.80
N SER A 216 0.08 -7.95 8.24
CA SER A 216 -0.63 -7.97 6.95
C SER A 216 -1.87 -7.10 6.89
N ASN A 217 -2.47 -6.77 8.05
CA ASN A 217 -3.64 -5.88 8.15
C ASN A 217 -3.31 -4.41 7.88
N ASP A 218 -2.04 -4.04 7.89
CA ASP A 218 -1.58 -2.67 7.60
C ASP A 218 -1.49 -2.40 6.09
N TYR A 219 -1.70 -3.42 5.27
CA TYR A 219 -1.54 -3.39 3.81
C TYR A 219 -2.87 -3.67 3.11
N LEU A 220 -3.04 -3.10 1.91
CA LEU A 220 -4.23 -3.31 1.09
C LEU A 220 -4.30 -4.74 0.59
N GLU A 221 -3.16 -5.27 0.12
CA GLU A 221 -3.11 -6.61 -0.45
C GLU A 221 -1.70 -7.19 -0.35
N ILE A 222 -1.64 -8.51 -0.16
CA ILE A 222 -0.42 -9.32 -0.23
C ILE A 222 -0.64 -10.34 -1.33
N ILE A 223 0.10 -10.16 -2.43
CA ILE A 223 -0.08 -10.93 -3.67
C ILE A 223 1.09 -11.91 -3.81
N PRO A 224 0.84 -13.21 -3.67
CA PRO A 224 1.82 -14.24 -3.98
C PRO A 224 2.17 -14.27 -5.47
N THR A 225 3.41 -14.63 -5.80
CA THR A 225 3.79 -14.90 -7.17
C THR A 225 2.94 -16.04 -7.76
N LYS A 226 2.69 -15.98 -9.07
CA LYS A 226 1.94 -17.01 -9.81
C LYS A 226 2.80 -18.22 -10.19
N GLU A 227 4.09 -18.13 -9.95
CA GLU A 227 5.02 -19.22 -10.24
C GLU A 227 4.77 -20.42 -9.31
N LYS A 228 4.95 -21.62 -9.82
CA LYS A 228 4.85 -22.85 -9.02
C LYS A 228 6.14 -23.20 -8.30
N ARG A 229 7.26 -22.63 -8.72
CA ARG A 229 8.59 -22.83 -8.16
C ARG A 229 9.37 -21.53 -8.24
N VAL A 230 10.19 -21.29 -7.24
CA VAL A 230 11.09 -20.15 -7.18
C VAL A 230 12.51 -20.59 -6.83
N LYS A 231 13.46 -19.81 -7.28
CA LYS A 231 14.84 -19.85 -6.79
C LYS A 231 14.99 -18.82 -5.68
N MET A 232 16.02 -18.96 -4.89
CA MET A 232 16.43 -17.93 -3.95
C MET A 232 16.58 -16.59 -4.70
N ASN A 233 16.02 -15.54 -4.12
CA ASN A 233 16.01 -14.17 -4.66
C ASN A 233 15.04 -13.90 -5.85
N ASP A 234 14.24 -14.87 -6.28
CA ASP A 234 13.11 -14.60 -7.17
C ASP A 234 12.01 -13.82 -6.42
N ASP A 235 11.10 -13.15 -7.17
CA ASP A 235 9.94 -12.48 -6.57
C ASP A 235 9.00 -13.52 -5.94
N LEU A 236 8.65 -13.33 -4.67
CA LEU A 236 7.80 -14.22 -3.90
C LEU A 236 6.46 -13.59 -3.53
N LEU A 237 6.49 -12.40 -2.92
CA LEU A 237 5.30 -11.64 -2.54
C LEU A 237 5.42 -10.19 -3.01
N THR A 238 4.31 -9.64 -3.48
CA THR A 238 4.14 -8.19 -3.69
C THR A 238 3.19 -7.66 -2.63
N VAL A 239 3.61 -6.66 -1.86
CA VAL A 239 2.85 -6.06 -0.76
C VAL A 239 2.48 -4.63 -1.14
N ILE A 240 1.18 -4.33 -1.13
CA ILE A 240 0.58 -3.06 -1.56
C ILE A 240 -0.10 -2.35 -0.39
#